data_e49ab3568682b9e6a6fb58e6ef6cfdc3
#
_entry.id   e49ab3568682b9e6a6fb58e6ef6cfdc3
#
_cell.length_a   1.000
_cell.length_b   1.000
_cell.length_c   1.000
_cell.angle_alpha   90.00
_cell.angle_beta   90.00
_cell.angle_gamma   90.00
#
_symmetry.space_group_name_H-M   'P 1'
#
loop_
_entity.id
_entity.type
_entity.pdbx_description
1 polymer ?
#
loop_
_entity_poly.entity_id
_entity_poly.type
_entity_poly.pdbx_seq_one_letter_code
_entity_poly.pdbx_strand_id
1 'polypeptide(L)'
;SGVKKACQKRPISIQQMEMLVDRVEQYCQDLGEKEISAVTAGEKIVKELYNLDDVAYVRFASVYRSFKDVNEFMVELKDILKNKDNDK
;
A
#
# COMPACT_ATOMS: atom_id res chain seq x y z
N SER A 1 2.94 -12.93 -3.90
CA SER A 1 1.97 -11.84 -3.99
C SER A 1 2.67 -10.49 -4.12
N GLY A 2 1.92 -9.51 -4.56
CA GLY A 2 2.44 -8.15 -4.71
C GLY A 2 2.90 -7.53 -3.40
N VAL A 3 2.21 -7.81 -2.30
CA VAL A 3 2.58 -7.32 -0.97
C VAL A 3 3.92 -7.90 -0.54
N LYS A 4 4.08 -9.21 -0.65
CA LYS A 4 5.33 -9.88 -0.27
C LYS A 4 6.50 -9.34 -1.09
N LYS A 5 6.29 -9.13 -2.39
CA LYS A 5 7.32 -8.60 -3.28
C LYS A 5 7.71 -7.18 -2.89
N ALA A 6 6.73 -6.34 -2.56
CA ALA A 6 6.97 -4.96 -2.14
C ALA A 6 7.76 -4.89 -0.84
N CYS A 7 7.61 -5.89 0.03
CA CYS A 7 8.26 -5.92 1.34
C CYS A 7 9.65 -6.56 1.33
N GLN A 8 10.13 -7.05 0.18
CA GLN A 8 11.43 -7.72 0.10
C GLN A 8 12.56 -6.81 0.58
N LYS A 9 13.44 -7.38 1.40
CA LYS A 9 14.61 -6.70 1.97
C LYS A 9 14.28 -5.49 2.83
N ARG A 10 13.05 -5.45 3.35
CA ARG A 10 12.65 -4.44 4.32
C ARG A 10 12.51 -5.09 5.71
N PRO A 11 12.67 -4.31 6.79
CA PRO A 11 12.53 -4.85 8.16
C PRO A 11 11.05 -5.08 8.50
N ILE A 12 10.40 -5.93 7.73
CA ILE A 12 8.98 -6.27 7.87
C ILE A 12 8.90 -7.78 8.05
N SER A 13 8.33 -8.21 9.17
CA SER A 13 8.19 -9.64 9.45
C SER A 13 7.07 -10.26 8.63
N ILE A 14 7.14 -11.57 8.46
CA ILE A 14 6.07 -12.34 7.82
C ILE A 14 4.76 -12.11 8.57
N GLN A 15 4.84 -12.06 9.91
CA GLN A 15 3.67 -11.83 10.76
C GLN A 15 3.02 -10.47 10.47
N GLN A 16 3.83 -9.42 10.29
CA GLN A 16 3.30 -8.10 9.92
C GLN A 16 2.62 -8.12 8.57
N MET A 17 3.18 -8.83 7.59
CA MET A 17 2.55 -8.98 6.28
C MET A 17 1.22 -9.73 6.38
N GLU A 18 1.18 -10.80 7.16
CA GLU A 18 -0.05 -11.56 7.37
C GLU A 18 -1.13 -10.72 8.04
N MET A 19 -0.76 -9.93 9.03
CA MET A 19 -1.70 -9.03 9.71
C MET A 19 -2.24 -7.98 8.75
N LEU A 20 -1.38 -7.45 7.86
CA LEU A 20 -1.82 -6.50 6.85
C LEU A 20 -2.85 -7.13 5.91
N VAL A 21 -2.56 -8.32 5.42
CA VAL A 21 -3.49 -9.04 4.52
C VAL A 21 -4.81 -9.32 5.23
N ASP A 22 -4.74 -9.73 6.50
CA ASP A 22 -5.96 -10.00 7.29
C ASP A 22 -6.81 -8.74 7.44
N ARG A 23 -6.19 -7.58 7.68
CA ARG A 23 -6.93 -6.32 7.78
C ARG A 23 -7.58 -5.94 6.45
N VAL A 24 -6.90 -6.18 5.34
CA VAL A 24 -7.47 -5.93 4.01
C VAL A 24 -8.66 -6.83 3.75
N GLU A 25 -8.53 -8.12 4.05
CA GLU A 25 -9.62 -9.08 3.90
C GLU A 25 -10.82 -8.70 4.76
N GLN A 26 -10.57 -8.34 6.01
CA GLN A 26 -11.64 -7.93 6.93
C GLN A 26 -12.35 -6.67 6.42
N TYR A 27 -11.57 -5.69 5.95
CA TYR A 27 -12.13 -4.48 5.36
C TYR A 27 -13.05 -4.81 4.18
N CYS A 28 -12.61 -5.69 3.29
CA CYS A 28 -13.40 -6.08 2.13
C CYS A 28 -14.68 -6.81 2.54
N GLN A 29 -14.59 -7.70 3.53
CA GLN A 29 -15.77 -8.41 4.06
C GLN A 29 -16.78 -7.44 4.67
N ASP A 30 -16.29 -6.44 5.41
CA ASP A 30 -17.15 -5.47 6.09
C ASP A 30 -17.90 -4.56 5.11
N LEU A 31 -17.43 -4.43 3.87
CA LEU A 31 -18.15 -3.69 2.83
C LEU A 31 -19.46 -4.37 2.43
N GLY A 32 -19.58 -5.67 2.69
CA GLY A 32 -20.81 -6.42 2.40
C GLY A 32 -21.13 -6.64 0.95
N GLU A 33 -20.15 -6.41 0.07
CA GLU A 33 -20.32 -6.62 -1.37
C GLU A 33 -20.02 -8.06 -1.76
N LYS A 34 -20.77 -8.61 -2.73
CA LYS A 34 -20.55 -9.98 -3.21
C LYS A 34 -19.19 -10.13 -3.89
N GLU A 35 -18.80 -9.11 -4.63
CA GLU A 35 -17.52 -9.08 -5.31
C GLU A 35 -16.79 -7.81 -4.94
N ILE A 36 -15.54 -7.97 -4.54
CA ILE A 36 -14.67 -6.83 -4.24
C ILE A 36 -13.76 -6.62 -5.45
N SER A 37 -13.79 -5.41 -6.01
CA SER A 37 -12.93 -5.10 -7.14
C SER A 37 -11.46 -5.08 -6.72
N ALA A 38 -10.58 -5.38 -7.69
CA ALA A 38 -9.14 -5.29 -7.47
C ALA A 38 -8.73 -3.86 -7.07
N VAL A 39 -9.47 -2.85 -7.57
CA VAL A 39 -9.22 -1.45 -7.23
C VAL A 39 -9.46 -1.21 -5.74
N THR A 40 -10.59 -1.68 -5.22
CA THR A 40 -10.92 -1.51 -3.80
C THR A 40 -9.89 -2.18 -2.89
N ALA A 41 -9.55 -3.43 -3.19
CA ALA A 41 -8.55 -4.17 -2.41
C ALA A 41 -7.18 -3.50 -2.52
N GLY A 42 -6.78 -3.09 -3.72
CA GLY A 42 -5.51 -2.43 -3.96
C GLY A 42 -5.37 -1.11 -3.20
N GLU A 43 -6.42 -0.29 -3.18
CA GLU A 43 -6.41 0.97 -2.42
C GLU A 43 -6.23 0.73 -0.93
N LYS A 44 -6.86 -0.30 -0.39
CA LYS A 44 -6.69 -0.64 1.03
C LYS A 44 -5.27 -1.12 1.32
N ILE A 45 -4.70 -1.93 0.44
CA ILE A 45 -3.30 -2.38 0.57
C ILE A 45 -2.36 -1.18 0.58
N VAL A 46 -2.56 -0.22 -0.34
CA VAL A 46 -1.74 0.99 -0.41
C VAL A 46 -1.77 1.74 0.92
N LYS A 47 -2.95 1.93 1.51
CA LYS A 47 -3.08 2.62 2.79
C LYS A 47 -2.39 1.87 3.92
N GLU A 48 -2.50 0.55 3.95
CA GLU A 48 -1.85 -0.26 4.98
C GLU A 48 -0.34 -0.24 4.84
N LEU A 49 0.19 -0.29 3.62
CA LEU A 49 1.63 -0.20 3.38
C LEU A 49 2.18 1.18 3.73
N TYR A 50 1.41 2.24 3.46
CA TYR A 50 1.78 3.60 3.84
C TYR A 50 2.11 3.69 5.33
N ASN A 51 1.32 3.03 6.16
CA ASN A 51 1.51 3.04 7.61
C ASN A 51 2.60 2.09 8.08
N LEU A 52 2.97 1.10 7.27
CA LEU A 52 3.90 0.05 7.66
C LEU A 52 5.35 0.36 7.27
N ASP A 53 5.59 0.75 6.03
CA ASP A 53 6.96 0.96 5.53
C ASP A 53 6.93 1.80 4.25
N ASP A 54 7.70 2.89 4.25
CA ASP A 54 7.75 3.85 3.14
C ASP A 54 8.16 3.23 1.83
N VAL A 55 9.21 2.41 1.87
CA VAL A 55 9.77 1.81 0.67
C VAL A 55 8.81 0.78 0.07
N ALA A 56 8.22 -0.06 0.92
CA ALA A 56 7.23 -1.03 0.48
C ALA A 56 6.02 -0.32 -0.14
N TYR A 57 5.57 0.76 0.47
CA TYR A 57 4.49 1.58 -0.06
C TYR A 57 4.81 2.11 -1.46
N VAL A 58 5.98 2.73 -1.63
CA VAL A 58 6.38 3.32 -2.92
C VAL A 58 6.48 2.23 -4.00
N ARG A 59 7.06 1.09 -3.65
CA ARG A 59 7.19 -0.04 -4.59
C ARG A 59 5.81 -0.53 -5.07
N PHE A 60 4.90 -0.73 -4.12
CA PHE A 60 3.56 -1.21 -4.46
C PHE A 60 2.79 -0.17 -5.26
N ALA A 61 2.81 1.08 -4.82
CA ALA A 61 2.09 2.17 -5.47
C ALA A 61 2.60 2.41 -6.90
N SER A 62 3.91 2.27 -7.13
CA SER A 62 4.49 2.50 -8.46
C SER A 62 3.96 1.50 -9.48
N VAL A 63 3.68 0.27 -9.06
CA VAL A 63 3.09 -0.76 -9.94
C VAL A 63 1.58 -0.59 -10.03
N TYR A 64 0.95 -0.40 -8.88
CA TYR A 64 -0.51 -0.37 -8.78
C TYR A 64 -1.12 0.84 -9.48
N ARG A 65 -0.53 2.04 -9.31
CA ARG A 65 -1.10 3.29 -9.83
C ARG A 65 -0.73 3.60 -11.27
N SER A 66 0.23 2.89 -11.84
CA SER A 66 0.64 3.05 -13.26
C SER A 66 0.91 4.51 -13.63
N PHE A 67 1.90 5.12 -12.97
CA PHE A 67 2.25 6.51 -13.23
C PHE A 67 2.64 6.72 -14.70
N LYS A 68 2.18 7.84 -15.28
CA LYS A 68 2.42 8.17 -16.69
C LYS A 68 3.87 8.52 -16.96
N ASP A 69 4.52 9.20 -16.02
CA ASP A 69 5.91 9.61 -16.16
C ASP A 69 6.56 9.83 -14.80
N VAL A 70 7.85 10.15 -14.84
CA VAL A 70 8.65 10.37 -13.64
C VAL A 70 8.14 11.57 -12.81
N ASN A 71 7.65 12.61 -13.48
CA ASN A 71 7.16 13.79 -12.78
C ASN A 71 5.93 13.48 -11.92
N GLU A 72 5.01 12.70 -12.45
CA GLU A 72 3.83 12.27 -11.70
C GLU A 72 4.24 11.43 -10.49
N PHE A 73 5.21 10.53 -10.67
CA PHE A 73 5.76 9.73 -9.57
C PHE A 73 6.41 10.63 -8.52
N MET A 74 7.18 11.64 -8.94
CA MET A 74 7.86 12.55 -8.00
C MET A 74 6.89 13.39 -7.19
N VAL A 75 5.79 13.83 -7.80
CA VAL A 75 4.74 14.57 -7.09
C VAL A 75 4.15 13.71 -5.98
N GLU A 76 3.83 12.46 -6.28
CA GLU A 76 3.29 11.51 -5.30
C GLU A 76 4.28 11.28 -4.16
N LEU A 77 5.55 11.09 -4.50
CA LEU A 77 6.59 10.86 -3.50
C LEU A 77 6.76 12.05 -2.56
N LYS A 78 6.74 13.26 -3.09
CA LYS A 78 6.83 14.49 -2.28
C LYS A 78 5.64 14.63 -1.34
N ASP A 79 4.44 14.30 -1.81
CA ASP A 79 3.23 14.31 -0.98
C ASP A 79 3.36 13.35 0.21
N ILE A 80 3.86 12.16 -0.04
CA ILE A 80 4.07 11.15 1.01
C ILE A 80 5.02 11.69 2.08
N LEU A 81 6.16 12.22 1.66
CA LEU A 81 7.17 12.73 2.57
C LEU A 81 6.63 13.90 3.39
N LYS A 82 5.89 14.80 2.75
CA LYS A 82 5.29 15.93 3.43
C LYS A 82 4.25 15.49 4.47
N ASN A 83 3.39 14.55 4.12
CA ASN A 83 2.35 14.07 5.02
C ASN A 83 2.94 13.34 6.22
N LYS A 84 4.01 12.57 6.01
CA LYS A 84 4.68 11.88 7.11
C LYS A 84 5.37 12.84 8.07
N ASP A 85 5.95 13.91 7.56
CA ASP A 85 6.54 14.95 8.40
C ASP A 85 5.49 15.65 9.25
N ASN A 86 4.29 15.85 8.71
CA ASN A 86 3.19 16.50 9.42
C ASN A 86 2.53 15.60 10.46
N ASP A 87 2.69 14.29 10.37
CA ASP A 87 2.11 13.31 11.29
C ASP A 87 2.93 13.10 12.56
N LYS A 88 4.03 13.79 12.70
CA LYS A 88 4.90 13.69 13.88
C LYS A 88 4.48 14.67 14.98
#